data_ca87a549e536ace643c3627b5ad8afbc
#
_entry.id   ca87a549e536ace643c3627b5ad8afbc
#
_cell.length_a   1.000
_cell.length_b   1.000
_cell.length_c   1.000
_cell.angle_alpha   90.00
_cell.angle_beta   90.00
_cell.angle_gamma   90.00
#
_symmetry.space_group_name_H-M   'P 1'
#
loop_
_entity.id
_entity.type
_entity.pdbx_description
1 polymer ?
#
loop_
_entity_poly.entity_id
_entity_poly.type
_entity_poly.pdbx_seq_one_letter_code
_entity_poly.pdbx_strand_id
1 'polypeptide(L)'
;MTSPKIQKDIVSCVATETTNAIIREMDGALFSVLIDESRDISTKEQMAVVLRYVGKNGYVVERFVGIEHVSSTTAASLKESLDNMFSRFGLSLSMLRGQGYDGASNMQVNVVGVSAKCHDILHEKHALAVIEALGKGELSSGQGLNQEITLKRSADTRWSSHYGTLMSIISIFPSVVDVLEVIEVEGNSEQRFQANTLLKLMQSFDFVFCLFLMKNILGYANELSRALQRKDQDILNAVKLVEVYKHNLQKLRDSGWDSLFGQVSTFCSKHGIDVLDMDDLFLIPGRSRHKAREITNLHRYRVELFYVVLDMQLQELNNRFNESNTELLICLACLCPNDLFAAFDKEKLLRLAEFYPKAFSAIDLIALEMQLNVYIMDLRSSAEFSELKGIGELARTMVKTKKDKVYPLVYQLVTLALILPVATATVERVFSAMNFVKNRLRNRMSDQWLNDNLLVYIEKDVFACIDNEDIIRPAEGPADSAATTTVDYAAIVLIANFTNDSIITTTTDSVVVDGASATINFEY
;
A
#
# COMPACT_ATOMS: atom_id res chain seq x y z
N MET A 1 -18.71 -31.95 18.02
CA MET A 1 -17.69 -30.88 18.07
C MET A 1 -16.31 -31.51 18.00
N THR A 2 -15.49 -31.15 17.04
CA THR A 2 -14.11 -31.63 16.90
C THR A 2 -13.22 -31.00 17.97
N SER A 3 -12.22 -31.76 18.48
CA SER A 3 -11.28 -31.24 19.49
C SER A 3 -10.46 -30.07 18.92
N PRO A 4 -9.97 -29.13 19.74
CA PRO A 4 -9.11 -28.03 19.27
C PRO A 4 -7.84 -28.50 18.55
N LYS A 5 -7.34 -29.70 18.88
CA LYS A 5 -6.18 -30.30 18.17
C LYS A 5 -6.57 -30.69 16.75
N ILE A 6 -7.68 -31.41 16.56
CA ILE A 6 -8.17 -31.80 15.22
C ILE A 6 -8.46 -30.58 14.36
N GLN A 7 -9.04 -29.50 14.93
CA GLN A 7 -9.25 -28.24 14.17
C GLN A 7 -7.94 -27.65 13.68
N LYS A 8 -6.89 -27.66 14.51
CA LYS A 8 -5.56 -27.17 14.08
C LYS A 8 -4.96 -28.05 13.00
N ASP A 9 -5.07 -29.36 13.13
CA ASP A 9 -4.54 -30.31 12.16
C ASP A 9 -5.25 -30.13 10.79
N ILE A 10 -6.57 -29.95 10.78
CA ILE A 10 -7.34 -29.67 9.55
C ILE A 10 -6.87 -28.36 8.90
N VAL A 11 -6.81 -27.26 9.66
CA VAL A 11 -6.41 -25.96 9.09
C VAL A 11 -4.97 -26.01 8.58
N SER A 12 -4.08 -26.74 9.24
CA SER A 12 -2.70 -26.93 8.77
C SER A 12 -2.63 -27.72 7.47
N CYS A 13 -3.43 -28.79 7.31
CA CYS A 13 -3.54 -29.52 6.05
C CYS A 13 -4.08 -28.63 4.93
N VAL A 14 -5.14 -27.87 5.19
CA VAL A 14 -5.72 -26.91 4.23
C VAL A 14 -4.69 -25.86 3.81
N ALA A 15 -3.96 -25.29 4.77
CA ALA A 15 -2.93 -24.30 4.48
C ALA A 15 -1.80 -24.90 3.63
N THR A 16 -1.38 -26.13 3.94
CA THR A 16 -0.35 -26.84 3.17
C THR A 16 -0.81 -27.08 1.73
N GLU A 17 -2.04 -27.59 1.52
CA GLU A 17 -2.55 -27.82 0.16
C GLU A 17 -2.81 -26.52 -0.58
N THR A 18 -3.22 -25.44 0.09
CA THR A 18 -3.33 -24.10 -0.51
C THR A 18 -1.96 -23.61 -1.01
N THR A 19 -0.91 -23.75 -0.20
CA THR A 19 0.45 -23.42 -0.63
C THR A 19 0.91 -24.28 -1.81
N ASN A 20 0.67 -25.59 -1.75
CA ASN A 20 1.00 -26.52 -2.83
C ASN A 20 0.26 -26.16 -4.13
N ALA A 21 -0.99 -25.72 -4.06
CA ALA A 21 -1.76 -25.27 -5.19
C ALA A 21 -1.17 -24.00 -5.82
N ILE A 22 -0.75 -23.02 -4.99
CA ILE A 22 -0.08 -21.80 -5.44
C ILE A 22 1.24 -22.15 -6.17
N ILE A 23 2.06 -23.02 -5.60
CA ILE A 23 3.33 -23.42 -6.21
C ILE A 23 3.10 -24.18 -7.53
N ARG A 24 2.08 -25.04 -7.58
CA ARG A 24 1.67 -25.73 -8.83
C ARG A 24 1.11 -24.76 -9.89
N GLU A 25 0.36 -23.72 -9.48
CA GLU A 25 -0.11 -22.66 -10.39
C GLU A 25 1.06 -21.92 -11.02
N MET A 26 2.08 -21.61 -10.23
CA MET A 26 3.29 -20.90 -10.67
C MET A 26 4.12 -21.73 -11.66
N ASP A 27 4.16 -23.07 -11.54
CA ASP A 27 4.74 -24.03 -12.49
C ASP A 27 6.16 -23.66 -12.97
N GLY A 28 7.01 -23.23 -12.05
CA GLY A 28 8.39 -22.82 -12.35
C GLY A 28 8.52 -21.50 -13.13
N ALA A 29 7.49 -20.65 -13.16
CA ALA A 29 7.56 -19.33 -13.78
C ALA A 29 8.60 -18.44 -13.12
N LEU A 30 9.10 -17.44 -13.87
CA LEU A 30 9.87 -16.34 -13.32
C LEU A 30 8.99 -15.53 -12.36
N PHE A 31 9.53 -15.12 -11.22
CA PHE A 31 8.77 -14.39 -10.22
C PHE A 31 9.59 -13.28 -9.55
N SER A 32 8.88 -12.38 -8.91
CA SER A 32 9.43 -11.41 -7.95
C SER A 32 8.84 -11.66 -6.58
N VAL A 33 9.55 -11.25 -5.54
CA VAL A 33 9.11 -11.34 -4.17
C VAL A 33 8.80 -9.94 -3.63
N LEU A 34 7.68 -9.83 -2.92
CA LEU A 34 7.31 -8.64 -2.15
C LEU A 34 7.37 -9.01 -0.68
N ILE A 35 8.14 -8.26 0.10
CA ILE A 35 8.39 -8.51 1.51
C ILE A 35 8.16 -7.22 2.29
N ASP A 36 7.59 -7.37 3.46
CA ASP A 36 7.43 -6.30 4.43
C ASP A 36 7.35 -6.89 5.82
N GLU A 37 7.66 -6.10 6.85
CA GLU A 37 7.59 -6.51 8.24
C GLU A 37 6.64 -5.62 9.04
N SER A 38 5.93 -6.23 9.99
CA SER A 38 5.07 -5.51 10.91
C SER A 38 4.94 -6.23 12.25
N ARG A 39 4.68 -5.46 13.30
CA ARG A 39 4.41 -6.01 14.63
C ARG A 39 3.01 -6.54 14.75
N ASP A 40 2.89 -7.76 15.26
CA ASP A 40 1.60 -8.28 15.68
C ASP A 40 1.15 -7.69 17.02
N ILE A 41 -0.08 -7.98 17.43
CA ILE A 41 -0.64 -7.49 18.69
C ILE A 41 0.13 -8.00 19.95
N SER A 42 0.98 -9.03 19.79
CA SER A 42 1.86 -9.56 20.85
C SER A 42 3.25 -8.94 20.81
N THR A 43 3.45 -7.89 20.02
CA THR A 43 4.73 -7.18 19.81
C THR A 43 5.83 -8.01 19.14
N LYS A 44 5.49 -9.11 18.48
CA LYS A 44 6.41 -9.91 17.67
C LYS A 44 6.55 -9.30 16.28
N GLU A 45 7.77 -9.18 15.79
CA GLU A 45 8.04 -8.81 14.39
C GLU A 45 7.67 -9.98 13.47
N GLN A 46 6.81 -9.73 12.52
CA GLN A 46 6.33 -10.70 11.55
C GLN A 46 6.74 -10.24 10.14
N MET A 47 7.43 -11.10 9.41
CA MET A 47 7.77 -10.90 7.99
C MET A 47 6.73 -11.61 7.13
N ALA A 48 6.05 -10.88 6.25
CA ALA A 48 5.11 -11.43 5.30
C ALA A 48 5.72 -11.49 3.89
N VAL A 49 5.44 -12.57 3.17
CA VAL A 49 6.01 -12.84 1.83
C VAL A 49 4.90 -13.07 0.82
N VAL A 50 4.95 -12.31 -0.27
CA VAL A 50 4.04 -12.43 -1.43
C VAL A 50 4.87 -12.67 -2.68
N LEU A 51 4.47 -13.63 -3.52
CA LEU A 51 5.06 -13.89 -4.82
C LEU A 51 4.27 -13.18 -5.91
N ARG A 52 4.98 -12.52 -6.83
CA ARG A 52 4.40 -11.88 -8.01
C ARG A 52 4.93 -12.58 -9.26
N TYR A 53 4.04 -13.11 -10.09
CA TYR A 53 4.36 -13.82 -11.32
C TYR A 53 3.30 -13.59 -12.39
N VAL A 54 3.57 -14.05 -13.62
CA VAL A 54 2.58 -14.04 -14.71
C VAL A 54 2.01 -15.45 -14.85
N GLY A 55 0.72 -15.58 -14.67
CA GLY A 55 0.00 -16.86 -14.81
C GLY A 55 -0.10 -17.32 -16.28
N LYS A 56 -0.49 -18.58 -16.50
CA LYS A 56 -0.62 -19.22 -17.83
C LYS A 56 -1.56 -18.48 -18.79
N ASN A 57 -2.45 -17.64 -18.27
CA ASN A 57 -3.40 -16.81 -19.02
C ASN A 57 -2.89 -15.39 -19.33
N GLY A 58 -1.63 -15.08 -18.98
CA GLY A 58 -1.02 -13.76 -19.18
C GLY A 58 -1.42 -12.69 -18.18
N TYR A 59 -2.12 -13.07 -17.10
CA TYR A 59 -2.42 -12.14 -15.99
C TYR A 59 -1.29 -12.11 -14.98
N VAL A 60 -1.03 -10.92 -14.45
CA VAL A 60 -0.18 -10.77 -13.26
C VAL A 60 -0.93 -11.29 -12.05
N VAL A 61 -0.28 -12.15 -11.29
CA VAL A 61 -0.80 -12.79 -10.08
C VAL A 61 0.11 -12.43 -8.91
N GLU A 62 -0.50 -12.06 -7.79
CA GLU A 62 0.18 -11.87 -6.51
C GLU A 62 -0.45 -12.83 -5.49
N ARG A 63 0.37 -13.73 -4.93
CA ARG A 63 -0.05 -14.76 -3.97
C ARG A 63 0.72 -14.61 -2.66
N PHE A 64 0.00 -14.54 -1.57
CA PHE A 64 0.57 -14.65 -0.23
C PHE A 64 0.98 -16.10 0.03
N VAL A 65 2.24 -16.31 0.44
CA VAL A 65 2.75 -17.67 0.68
C VAL A 65 3.10 -17.94 2.14
N GLY A 66 3.18 -16.91 2.96
CA GLY A 66 3.35 -17.11 4.38
C GLY A 66 3.80 -15.88 5.16
N ILE A 67 3.66 -15.99 6.48
CA ILE A 67 4.17 -15.05 7.46
C ILE A 67 5.11 -15.80 8.42
N GLU A 68 6.22 -15.17 8.79
CA GLU A 68 7.22 -15.79 9.67
C GLU A 68 7.69 -14.80 10.74
N HIS A 69 7.78 -15.29 11.99
CA HIS A 69 8.34 -14.48 13.06
C HIS A 69 9.84 -14.30 12.87
N VAL A 70 10.30 -13.06 12.85
CA VAL A 70 11.72 -12.70 12.77
C VAL A 70 12.18 -12.09 14.08
N SER A 71 13.35 -12.54 14.57
CA SER A 71 13.92 -12.03 15.83
C SER A 71 14.54 -10.63 15.67
N SER A 72 14.84 -10.24 14.43
CA SER A 72 15.45 -8.97 14.07
C SER A 72 15.03 -8.57 12.66
N THR A 73 14.84 -7.28 12.42
CA THR A 73 14.55 -6.68 11.11
C THR A 73 15.82 -6.32 10.32
N THR A 74 16.99 -6.85 10.71
CA THR A 74 18.21 -6.70 9.93
C THR A 74 18.12 -7.45 8.59
N ALA A 75 18.71 -6.91 7.54
CA ALA A 75 18.70 -7.52 6.21
C ALA A 75 19.21 -8.98 6.21
N ALA A 76 20.19 -9.31 7.06
CA ALA A 76 20.71 -10.68 7.19
C ALA A 76 19.67 -11.64 7.77
N SER A 77 18.94 -11.23 8.82
CA SER A 77 17.89 -12.05 9.45
C SER A 77 16.69 -12.26 8.52
N LEU A 78 16.26 -11.20 7.82
CA LEU A 78 15.19 -11.28 6.83
C LEU A 78 15.54 -12.19 5.67
N LYS A 79 16.81 -12.10 5.17
CA LYS A 79 17.31 -12.99 4.12
C LYS A 79 17.31 -14.46 4.56
N GLU A 80 17.83 -14.76 5.75
CA GLU A 80 17.85 -16.13 6.29
C GLU A 80 16.43 -16.71 6.40
N SER A 81 15.48 -15.94 6.89
CA SER A 81 14.07 -16.36 6.98
C SER A 81 13.45 -16.60 5.61
N LEU A 82 13.78 -15.75 4.63
CA LEU A 82 13.34 -15.91 3.24
C LEU A 82 13.91 -17.18 2.60
N ASP A 83 15.24 -17.42 2.77
CA ASP A 83 15.92 -18.60 2.24
C ASP A 83 15.33 -19.90 2.84
N ASN A 84 15.01 -19.89 4.14
CA ASN A 84 14.34 -21.00 4.82
C ASN A 84 12.93 -21.23 4.26
N MET A 85 12.16 -20.17 4.03
CA MET A 85 10.82 -20.26 3.44
C MET A 85 10.88 -20.80 2.01
N PHE A 86 11.80 -20.33 1.18
CA PHE A 86 12.00 -20.81 -0.19
C PHE A 86 12.38 -22.28 -0.22
N SER A 87 13.26 -22.71 0.70
CA SER A 87 13.66 -24.12 0.82
C SER A 87 12.46 -25.02 1.18
N ARG A 88 11.58 -24.57 2.09
CA ARG A 88 10.36 -25.30 2.47
C ARG A 88 9.39 -25.49 1.30
N PHE A 89 9.28 -24.47 0.45
CA PHE A 89 8.34 -24.47 -0.69
C PHE A 89 8.98 -24.99 -1.99
N GLY A 90 10.24 -25.37 -1.97
CA GLY A 90 10.97 -25.82 -3.16
C GLY A 90 11.13 -24.74 -4.22
N LEU A 91 11.09 -23.45 -3.82
CA LEU A 91 11.27 -22.31 -4.70
C LEU A 91 12.74 -22.08 -5.00
N SER A 92 13.09 -21.97 -6.28
CA SER A 92 14.47 -21.72 -6.71
C SER A 92 14.76 -20.23 -6.81
N LEU A 93 15.80 -19.76 -6.11
CA LEU A 93 16.33 -18.41 -6.26
C LEU A 93 16.81 -18.12 -7.70
N SER A 94 17.07 -19.15 -8.50
CA SER A 94 17.44 -18.97 -9.91
C SER A 94 16.28 -18.43 -10.77
N MET A 95 15.04 -18.52 -10.28
CA MET A 95 13.85 -18.00 -10.94
C MET A 95 13.44 -16.62 -10.46
N LEU A 96 14.02 -16.13 -9.36
CA LEU A 96 13.77 -14.79 -8.81
C LEU A 96 14.38 -13.72 -9.73
N ARG A 97 13.60 -12.68 -10.07
CA ARG A 97 13.98 -11.59 -10.98
C ARG A 97 13.73 -10.19 -10.43
N GLY A 98 13.11 -10.07 -9.27
CA GLY A 98 12.87 -8.80 -8.63
C GLY A 98 12.50 -8.94 -7.17
N GLN A 99 12.74 -7.88 -6.38
CA GLN A 99 12.41 -7.82 -4.96
C GLN A 99 11.81 -6.44 -4.67
N GLY A 100 10.75 -6.41 -3.89
CA GLY A 100 10.10 -5.19 -3.40
C GLY A 100 10.09 -5.16 -1.88
N TYR A 101 10.58 -4.08 -1.32
CA TYR A 101 10.61 -3.79 0.13
C TYR A 101 10.01 -2.43 0.40
N ASP A 102 9.55 -2.22 1.62
CA ASP A 102 9.11 -0.93 2.13
C ASP A 102 10.12 -0.35 3.16
N GLY A 103 10.05 0.96 3.40
CA GLY A 103 10.90 1.63 4.38
C GLY A 103 10.19 2.78 5.10
N ALA A 104 9.84 2.64 6.37
CA ALA A 104 9.06 3.60 7.15
C ALA A 104 9.57 3.90 8.58
N SER A 105 9.19 5.08 9.17
CA SER A 105 9.36 5.42 10.59
C SER A 105 8.28 6.38 11.13
N ASN A 106 8.01 6.39 12.47
CA ASN A 106 6.75 6.69 13.16
C ASN A 106 6.62 7.99 13.97
N MET A 107 5.38 8.54 14.19
CA MET A 107 5.01 9.53 15.23
C MET A 107 3.53 9.46 15.69
N GLN A 108 3.23 9.83 16.96
CA GLN A 108 1.93 9.66 17.64
C GLN A 108 1.35 10.93 18.28
N VAL A 109 0.01 11.11 18.30
CA VAL A 109 -0.75 12.04 19.16
C VAL A 109 -2.10 11.45 19.61
N ASN A 110 -2.41 11.48 20.92
CA ASN A 110 -3.54 10.74 21.51
C ASN A 110 -4.23 11.42 22.72
N VAL A 111 -4.79 12.63 22.63
CA VAL A 111 -5.49 13.24 23.78
C VAL A 111 -7.02 13.16 23.68
N VAL A 112 -7.59 13.38 22.51
CA VAL A 112 -9.06 13.45 22.32
C VAL A 112 -9.72 12.08 22.19
N GLY A 113 -9.00 11.07 21.71
CA GLY A 113 -9.56 9.73 21.45
C GLY A 113 -9.53 8.74 22.64
N VAL A 114 -8.94 9.12 23.80
CA VAL A 114 -8.72 8.18 24.92
C VAL A 114 -9.90 8.13 25.89
N SER A 115 -10.73 9.18 25.97
CA SER A 115 -11.85 9.25 26.90
C SER A 115 -13.19 9.02 26.18
N ALA A 116 -14.00 8.08 26.67
CA ALA A 116 -15.36 7.86 26.18
C ALA A 116 -16.21 9.15 26.25
N LYS A 117 -16.10 9.92 27.34
CA LYS A 117 -16.79 11.19 27.50
C LYS A 117 -16.39 12.21 26.42
N CYS A 118 -15.10 12.30 26.07
CA CYS A 118 -14.63 13.20 25.01
C CYS A 118 -15.12 12.75 23.63
N HIS A 119 -15.18 11.45 23.40
CA HIS A 119 -15.71 10.86 22.17
C HIS A 119 -17.22 11.18 22.01
N ASP A 120 -18.01 11.02 23.06
CA ASP A 120 -19.45 11.32 23.06
C ASP A 120 -19.73 12.80 22.81
N ILE A 121 -18.99 13.70 23.47
CA ILE A 121 -19.10 15.15 23.26
C ILE A 121 -18.71 15.53 21.82
N LEU A 122 -17.65 14.92 21.27
CA LEU A 122 -17.21 15.14 19.89
C LEU A 122 -18.33 14.72 18.89
N HIS A 123 -18.95 13.55 19.10
CA HIS A 123 -20.04 13.06 18.28
C HIS A 123 -21.28 13.97 18.34
N GLU A 124 -21.68 14.39 19.55
CA GLU A 124 -22.82 15.28 19.77
C GLU A 124 -22.61 16.63 19.06
N LYS A 125 -21.44 17.24 19.25
CA LYS A 125 -21.10 18.53 18.62
C LYS A 125 -21.04 18.43 17.09
N HIS A 126 -20.44 17.35 16.58
CA HIS A 126 -20.40 17.14 15.14
C HIS A 126 -21.79 16.89 14.54
N ALA A 127 -22.63 16.09 15.20
CA ALA A 127 -24.01 15.85 14.76
C ALA A 127 -24.84 17.16 14.71
N LEU A 128 -24.68 18.03 15.71
CA LEU A 128 -25.35 19.34 15.73
C LEU A 128 -24.88 20.25 14.58
N ALA A 129 -23.56 20.26 14.30
CA ALA A 129 -22.99 21.04 13.19
C ALA A 129 -23.50 20.55 11.82
N VAL A 130 -23.62 19.22 11.64
CA VAL A 130 -24.18 18.63 10.42
C VAL A 130 -25.67 18.98 10.26
N ILE A 131 -26.46 18.93 11.33
CA ILE A 131 -27.87 19.31 11.33
C ILE A 131 -28.03 20.79 10.96
N GLU A 132 -27.21 21.66 11.50
CA GLU A 132 -27.24 23.10 11.21
C GLU A 132 -26.87 23.39 9.74
N ALA A 133 -25.82 22.72 9.22
CA ALA A 133 -25.39 22.85 7.83
C ALA A 133 -26.43 22.29 6.83
N LEU A 134 -27.12 21.20 7.17
CA LEU A 134 -28.27 20.70 6.43
C LEU A 134 -29.45 21.71 6.43
N GLY A 135 -29.72 22.32 7.58
CA GLY A 135 -30.75 23.35 7.70
C GLY A 135 -30.47 24.62 6.90
N LYS A 136 -29.20 24.96 6.70
CA LYS A 136 -28.74 26.09 5.86
C LYS A 136 -28.61 25.74 4.36
N GLY A 137 -28.81 24.47 3.98
CA GLY A 137 -28.68 24.01 2.59
C GLY A 137 -27.23 23.90 2.10
N GLU A 138 -26.24 23.94 3.00
CA GLU A 138 -24.81 23.81 2.69
C GLU A 138 -24.38 22.35 2.45
N LEU A 139 -25.19 21.37 2.88
CA LEU A 139 -24.99 19.95 2.67
C LEU A 139 -26.20 19.30 2.02
N SER A 140 -25.97 18.33 1.14
CA SER A 140 -27.06 17.55 0.54
C SER A 140 -27.43 16.36 1.43
N SER A 141 -28.72 16.05 1.52
CA SER A 141 -29.20 14.89 2.27
C SER A 141 -29.31 13.65 1.39
N GLY A 142 -28.86 12.49 1.89
CA GLY A 142 -29.00 11.20 1.22
C GLY A 142 -28.49 10.06 2.09
N GLN A 143 -28.92 8.81 1.81
CA GLN A 143 -28.42 7.64 2.55
C GLN A 143 -26.91 7.47 2.36
N GLY A 144 -26.15 7.57 3.45
CA GLY A 144 -24.69 7.40 3.46
C GLY A 144 -23.86 8.62 3.06
N LEU A 145 -24.46 9.78 2.72
CA LEU A 145 -23.72 10.98 2.33
C LEU A 145 -23.12 11.73 3.53
N ASN A 146 -23.73 11.64 4.71
CA ASN A 146 -23.26 12.30 5.93
C ASN A 146 -22.96 11.25 7.01
N GLN A 147 -21.86 10.50 6.82
CA GLN A 147 -21.38 9.56 7.83
C GLN A 147 -20.71 10.31 8.98
N GLU A 148 -20.84 9.78 10.21
CA GLU A 148 -20.15 10.32 11.38
C GLU A 148 -18.63 10.31 11.15
N ILE A 149 -18.04 11.51 11.15
CA ILE A 149 -16.58 11.69 11.04
C ILE A 149 -16.00 11.57 12.43
N THR A 150 -15.18 10.56 12.65
CA THR A 150 -14.40 10.39 13.88
C THR A 150 -12.93 10.76 13.65
N LEU A 151 -12.26 11.25 14.71
CA LEU A 151 -10.81 11.38 14.69
C LEU A 151 -10.19 9.98 14.60
N LYS A 152 -9.75 9.62 13.41
CA LYS A 152 -9.02 8.37 13.18
C LYS A 152 -7.58 8.58 13.65
N ARG A 153 -7.07 7.62 14.45
CA ARG A 153 -5.64 7.55 14.74
C ARG A 153 -4.93 7.24 13.42
N SER A 154 -3.95 8.07 13.03
CA SER A 154 -3.06 7.72 11.93
C SER A 154 -2.31 6.44 12.32
N ALA A 155 -2.33 5.43 11.44
CA ALA A 155 -1.48 4.26 11.62
C ALA A 155 -0.03 4.66 11.40
N ASP A 156 0.87 4.11 12.20
CA ASP A 156 2.28 4.53 12.27
C ASP A 156 3.05 4.36 10.95
N THR A 157 2.51 3.64 9.97
CA THR A 157 3.20 3.25 8.74
C THR A 157 2.51 3.69 7.44
N ARG A 158 1.41 4.47 7.47
CA ARG A 158 0.59 4.70 6.28
C ARG A 158 0.30 6.18 6.02
N TRP A 159 0.91 6.74 5.00
CA TRP A 159 0.76 8.15 4.61
C TRP A 159 -0.68 8.57 4.28
N SER A 160 -1.49 7.68 3.70
CA SER A 160 -2.89 7.97 3.40
C SER A 160 -3.75 8.07 4.67
N SER A 161 -3.39 7.35 5.75
CA SER A 161 -4.04 7.54 7.05
C SER A 161 -3.76 8.95 7.60
N HIS A 162 -2.55 9.47 7.39
CA HIS A 162 -2.23 10.86 7.73
C HIS A 162 -3.07 11.86 6.94
N TYR A 163 -3.22 11.67 5.61
CA TYR A 163 -4.11 12.51 4.80
C TYR A 163 -5.56 12.46 5.30
N GLY A 164 -6.08 11.26 5.56
CA GLY A 164 -7.42 11.07 6.12
C GLY A 164 -7.59 11.75 7.49
N THR A 165 -6.59 11.68 8.36
CA THR A 165 -6.58 12.37 9.65
C THR A 165 -6.61 13.89 9.49
N LEU A 166 -5.78 14.46 8.58
CA LEU A 166 -5.80 15.90 8.30
C LEU A 166 -7.17 16.36 7.79
N MET A 167 -7.77 15.60 6.87
CA MET A 167 -9.10 15.90 6.35
C MET A 167 -10.17 15.85 7.44
N SER A 168 -10.09 14.85 8.34
CA SER A 168 -10.99 14.77 9.49
C SER A 168 -10.82 15.97 10.42
N ILE A 169 -9.57 16.34 10.78
CA ILE A 169 -9.30 17.52 11.64
C ILE A 169 -9.87 18.79 11.01
N ILE A 170 -9.68 19.02 9.70
CA ILE A 170 -10.22 20.19 9.00
C ILE A 170 -11.75 20.20 9.06
N SER A 171 -12.39 19.05 8.87
CA SER A 171 -13.85 18.93 8.82
C SER A 171 -14.52 19.15 10.18
N ILE A 172 -13.92 18.64 11.26
CA ILE A 172 -14.48 18.70 12.63
C ILE A 172 -13.74 19.67 13.53
N PHE A 173 -12.97 20.61 12.96
CA PHE A 173 -12.11 21.53 13.71
C PHE A 173 -12.85 22.26 14.85
N PRO A 174 -14.05 22.85 14.63
CA PRO A 174 -14.78 23.50 15.72
C PRO A 174 -15.14 22.54 16.85
N SER A 175 -15.61 21.34 16.51
CA SER A 175 -16.00 20.33 17.50
C SER A 175 -14.80 19.85 18.34
N VAL A 176 -13.60 19.77 17.74
CA VAL A 176 -12.38 19.43 18.46
C VAL A 176 -11.98 20.55 19.43
N VAL A 177 -12.08 21.82 18.99
CA VAL A 177 -11.84 22.99 19.85
C VAL A 177 -12.81 23.00 21.03
N ASP A 178 -14.10 22.85 20.78
CA ASP A 178 -15.15 22.80 21.84
C ASP A 178 -14.84 21.69 22.88
N VAL A 179 -14.45 20.49 22.42
CA VAL A 179 -14.10 19.38 23.34
C VAL A 179 -12.87 19.72 24.18
N LEU A 180 -11.85 20.33 23.58
CA LEU A 180 -10.64 20.73 24.30
C LEU A 180 -10.96 21.84 25.34
N GLU A 181 -11.84 22.79 25.04
CA GLU A 181 -12.31 23.80 25.98
C GLU A 181 -13.05 23.18 27.17
N VAL A 182 -13.91 22.19 26.93
CA VAL A 182 -14.57 21.43 28.01
C VAL A 182 -13.53 20.71 28.89
N ILE A 183 -12.51 20.08 28.29
CA ILE A 183 -11.44 19.38 29.03
C ILE A 183 -10.60 20.38 29.83
N GLU A 184 -10.35 21.58 29.30
CA GLU A 184 -9.61 22.65 30.02
C GLU A 184 -10.34 23.09 31.28
N VAL A 185 -11.67 23.08 31.27
CA VAL A 185 -12.48 23.48 32.43
C VAL A 185 -12.72 22.32 33.40
N GLU A 186 -13.14 21.15 32.90
CA GLU A 186 -13.63 20.03 33.70
C GLU A 186 -12.58 18.96 34.00
N GLY A 187 -11.46 18.93 33.28
CA GLY A 187 -10.43 17.90 33.36
C GLY A 187 -9.65 17.93 34.69
N ASN A 188 -8.85 16.89 34.93
CA ASN A 188 -7.86 16.92 36.01
C ASN A 188 -6.68 17.85 35.65
N SER A 189 -5.77 18.11 36.59
CA SER A 189 -4.67 19.08 36.42
C SER A 189 -3.81 18.79 35.17
N GLU A 190 -3.52 17.52 34.88
CA GLU A 190 -2.74 17.09 33.71
C GLU A 190 -3.52 17.29 32.42
N GLN A 191 -4.78 16.85 32.40
CA GLN A 191 -5.66 17.01 31.24
C GLN A 191 -5.91 18.47 30.88
N ARG A 192 -6.12 19.35 31.89
CA ARG A 192 -6.26 20.79 31.67
C ARG A 192 -5.01 21.39 31.02
N PHE A 193 -3.83 21.03 31.51
CA PHE A 193 -2.57 21.51 30.95
C PHE A 193 -2.39 21.07 29.51
N GLN A 194 -2.68 19.78 29.21
CA GLN A 194 -2.59 19.24 27.85
C GLN A 194 -3.60 19.90 26.92
N ALA A 195 -4.86 20.06 27.36
CA ALA A 195 -5.90 20.70 26.56
C ALA A 195 -5.57 22.17 26.25
N ASN A 196 -5.11 22.95 27.25
CA ASN A 196 -4.68 24.34 27.05
C ASN A 196 -3.51 24.46 26.06
N THR A 197 -2.55 23.52 26.12
CA THR A 197 -1.42 23.50 25.20
C THR A 197 -1.87 23.20 23.77
N LEU A 198 -2.77 22.23 23.60
CA LEU A 198 -3.33 21.88 22.29
C LEU A 198 -4.21 22.99 21.71
N LEU A 199 -5.05 23.63 22.53
CA LEU A 199 -5.87 24.78 22.11
C LEU A 199 -5.00 25.91 21.56
N LYS A 200 -3.97 26.31 22.30
CA LYS A 200 -3.04 27.35 21.86
C LYS A 200 -2.31 26.99 20.56
N LEU A 201 -1.96 25.72 20.40
CA LEU A 201 -1.32 25.22 19.18
C LEU A 201 -2.32 25.25 18.01
N MET A 202 -3.51 24.66 18.17
CA MET A 202 -4.50 24.55 17.11
C MET A 202 -5.06 25.91 16.68
N GLN A 203 -5.23 26.84 17.61
CA GLN A 203 -5.69 28.21 17.35
C GLN A 203 -4.56 29.17 16.92
N SER A 204 -3.44 28.63 16.42
CA SER A 204 -2.32 29.40 15.88
C SER A 204 -2.29 29.40 14.35
N PHE A 205 -1.83 30.50 13.75
CA PHE A 205 -1.60 30.57 12.30
C PHE A 205 -0.58 29.52 11.83
N ASP A 206 0.48 29.25 12.59
CA ASP A 206 1.48 28.23 12.32
C ASP A 206 0.86 26.86 12.10
N PHE A 207 -0.04 26.45 12.99
CA PHE A 207 -0.72 25.16 12.89
C PHE A 207 -1.58 25.09 11.63
N VAL A 208 -2.40 26.10 11.37
CA VAL A 208 -3.28 26.12 10.20
C VAL A 208 -2.48 26.13 8.91
N PHE A 209 -1.38 26.90 8.86
CA PHE A 209 -0.48 26.92 7.70
C PHE A 209 0.12 25.53 7.43
N CYS A 210 0.69 24.90 8.45
CA CYS A 210 1.24 23.54 8.33
C CYS A 210 0.15 22.52 7.94
N LEU A 211 -1.04 22.62 8.52
CA LEU A 211 -2.18 21.73 8.23
C LEU A 211 -2.57 21.77 6.74
N PHE A 212 -2.68 22.97 6.16
CA PHE A 212 -3.03 23.13 4.75
C PHE A 212 -1.88 22.81 3.79
N LEU A 213 -0.64 23.14 4.16
CA LEU A 213 0.54 22.74 3.39
C LEU A 213 0.62 21.22 3.29
N MET A 214 0.53 20.52 4.42
CA MET A 214 0.56 19.05 4.47
C MET A 214 -0.66 18.43 3.77
N LYS A 215 -1.85 19.01 3.91
CA LYS A 215 -3.04 18.58 3.15
C LYS A 215 -2.78 18.58 1.64
N ASN A 216 -2.19 19.63 1.11
CA ASN A 216 -1.93 19.73 -0.34
C ASN A 216 -0.89 18.72 -0.79
N ILE A 217 0.23 18.57 -0.07
CA ILE A 217 1.30 17.62 -0.40
C ILE A 217 0.80 16.18 -0.28
N LEU A 218 0.20 15.82 0.86
CA LEU A 218 -0.31 14.46 1.09
C LEU A 218 -1.53 14.14 0.22
N GLY A 219 -2.29 15.14 -0.23
CA GLY A 219 -3.36 14.94 -1.20
C GLY A 219 -2.82 14.39 -2.53
N TYR A 220 -1.78 15.03 -3.09
CA TYR A 220 -1.13 14.51 -4.30
C TYR A 220 -0.49 13.13 -4.06
N ALA A 221 0.19 12.94 -2.91
CA ALA A 221 0.79 11.67 -2.54
C ALA A 221 -0.26 10.55 -2.41
N ASN A 222 -1.42 10.84 -1.83
CA ASN A 222 -2.52 9.90 -1.69
C ASN A 222 -3.07 9.43 -3.04
N GLU A 223 -3.25 10.35 -4.00
CA GLU A 223 -3.71 9.97 -5.34
C GLU A 223 -2.68 9.10 -6.08
N LEU A 224 -1.39 9.45 -6.01
CA LEU A 224 -0.32 8.61 -6.53
C LEU A 224 -0.33 7.23 -5.89
N SER A 225 -0.41 7.18 -4.56
CA SER A 225 -0.41 5.96 -3.78
C SER A 225 -1.56 5.03 -4.17
N ARG A 226 -2.79 5.55 -4.26
CA ARG A 226 -3.97 4.79 -4.70
C ARG A 226 -3.80 4.20 -6.10
N ALA A 227 -3.17 4.95 -7.01
CA ALA A 227 -2.93 4.48 -8.36
C ALA A 227 -1.85 3.39 -8.41
N LEU A 228 -0.77 3.51 -7.60
CA LEU A 228 0.32 2.52 -7.53
C LEU A 228 -0.11 1.20 -6.87
N GLN A 229 -1.13 1.22 -6.01
CA GLN A 229 -1.61 0.04 -5.27
C GLN A 229 -2.50 -0.92 -6.06
N ARG A 230 -2.81 -0.61 -7.30
CA ARG A 230 -3.58 -1.52 -8.15
C ARG A 230 -2.77 -2.76 -8.48
N LYS A 231 -3.35 -3.95 -8.33
CA LYS A 231 -2.69 -5.23 -8.61
C LYS A 231 -2.24 -5.37 -10.08
N ASP A 232 -2.97 -4.72 -11.00
CA ASP A 232 -2.73 -4.73 -12.44
C ASP A 232 -1.77 -3.62 -12.91
N GLN A 233 -1.19 -2.87 -11.97
CA GLN A 233 -0.26 -1.79 -12.27
C GLN A 233 1.06 -2.32 -12.82
N ASP A 234 1.48 -1.80 -13.96
CA ASP A 234 2.80 -2.04 -14.53
C ASP A 234 3.78 -0.92 -14.19
N ILE A 235 5.07 -1.22 -14.29
CA ILE A 235 6.14 -0.30 -13.89
C ILE A 235 6.19 0.96 -14.77
N LEU A 236 5.84 0.86 -16.06
CA LEU A 236 5.89 2.01 -16.96
C LEU A 236 4.79 3.03 -16.64
N ASN A 237 3.59 2.52 -16.37
CA ASN A 237 2.50 3.40 -15.94
C ASN A 237 2.78 4.00 -14.56
N ALA A 238 3.39 3.22 -13.65
CA ALA A 238 3.83 3.71 -12.35
C ALA A 238 4.80 4.89 -12.48
N VAL A 239 5.81 4.78 -13.33
CA VAL A 239 6.79 5.87 -13.56
C VAL A 239 6.13 7.12 -14.14
N LYS A 240 5.23 6.97 -15.12
CA LYS A 240 4.46 8.11 -15.66
C LYS A 240 3.67 8.83 -14.56
N LEU A 241 3.07 8.06 -13.64
CA LEU A 241 2.34 8.63 -12.50
C LEU A 241 3.27 9.39 -11.55
N VAL A 242 4.47 8.87 -11.30
CA VAL A 242 5.49 9.56 -10.50
C VAL A 242 5.92 10.87 -11.17
N GLU A 243 6.13 10.88 -12.49
CA GLU A 243 6.47 12.11 -13.23
C GLU A 243 5.32 13.14 -13.17
N VAL A 244 4.07 12.70 -13.28
CA VAL A 244 2.90 13.58 -13.08
C VAL A 244 2.89 14.14 -11.66
N TYR A 245 3.21 13.32 -10.65
CA TYR A 245 3.31 13.77 -9.26
C TYR A 245 4.43 14.80 -9.07
N LYS A 246 5.63 14.57 -9.61
CA LYS A 246 6.74 15.55 -9.59
C LYS A 246 6.33 16.86 -10.25
N HIS A 247 5.67 16.79 -11.41
CA HIS A 247 5.17 17.98 -12.10
C HIS A 247 4.17 18.77 -11.26
N ASN A 248 3.25 18.10 -10.59
CA ASN A 248 2.28 18.74 -9.70
C ASN A 248 2.93 19.40 -8.49
N LEU A 249 3.94 18.77 -7.88
CA LEU A 249 4.73 19.37 -6.79
C LEU A 249 5.51 20.60 -7.29
N GLN A 250 6.12 20.51 -8.48
CA GLN A 250 6.82 21.64 -9.07
C GLN A 250 5.86 22.80 -9.37
N LYS A 251 4.68 22.52 -9.92
CA LYS A 251 3.65 23.53 -10.14
C LYS A 251 3.16 24.16 -8.83
N LEU A 252 2.98 23.35 -7.78
CA LEU A 252 2.63 23.86 -6.46
C LEU A 252 3.72 24.79 -5.93
N ARG A 253 5.00 24.43 -6.09
CA ARG A 253 6.15 25.23 -5.70
C ARG A 253 6.19 26.58 -6.43
N ASP A 254 5.98 26.57 -7.75
CA ASP A 254 6.18 27.76 -8.60
C ASP A 254 5.01 28.75 -8.49
N SER A 255 3.79 28.26 -8.36
CA SER A 255 2.57 29.09 -8.43
C SER A 255 1.52 28.81 -7.34
N GLY A 256 1.80 27.89 -6.37
CA GLY A 256 0.80 27.47 -5.39
C GLY A 256 0.72 28.34 -4.14
N TRP A 257 1.67 29.26 -3.92
CA TRP A 257 1.75 30.07 -2.70
C TRP A 257 0.47 30.86 -2.42
N ASP A 258 0.02 31.66 -3.40
CA ASP A 258 -1.13 32.55 -3.20
C ASP A 258 -2.43 31.76 -2.93
N SER A 259 -2.58 30.61 -3.59
CA SER A 259 -3.70 29.70 -3.36
C SER A 259 -3.66 29.08 -1.97
N LEU A 260 -2.48 28.63 -1.50
CA LEU A 260 -2.30 28.09 -0.16
C LEU A 260 -2.60 29.16 0.90
N PHE A 261 -2.00 30.34 0.76
CA PHE A 261 -2.21 31.45 1.69
C PHE A 261 -3.68 31.88 1.75
N GLY A 262 -4.36 31.94 0.61
CA GLY A 262 -5.80 32.21 0.55
C GLY A 262 -6.65 31.16 1.29
N GLN A 263 -6.33 29.86 1.15
CA GLN A 263 -7.01 28.80 1.89
C GLN A 263 -6.79 28.92 3.41
N VAL A 264 -5.54 29.18 3.83
CA VAL A 264 -5.16 29.39 5.23
C VAL A 264 -5.89 30.59 5.82
N SER A 265 -5.85 31.74 5.14
CA SER A 265 -6.49 32.97 5.60
C SER A 265 -8.00 32.82 5.72
N THR A 266 -8.64 32.16 4.76
CA THR A 266 -10.09 31.88 4.79
C THR A 266 -10.44 30.99 6.00
N PHE A 267 -9.66 29.95 6.26
CA PHE A 267 -9.89 29.07 7.39
C PHE A 267 -9.66 29.78 8.72
N CYS A 268 -8.56 30.53 8.86
CA CYS A 268 -8.28 31.32 10.05
C CYS A 268 -9.43 32.30 10.36
N SER A 269 -9.87 33.06 9.36
CA SER A 269 -10.99 34.00 9.51
C SER A 269 -12.30 33.32 9.91
N LYS A 270 -12.58 32.14 9.34
CA LYS A 270 -13.78 31.34 9.70
C LYS A 270 -13.77 30.89 11.17
N HIS A 271 -12.60 30.63 11.74
CA HIS A 271 -12.43 30.07 13.09
C HIS A 271 -11.90 31.07 14.12
N GLY A 272 -11.88 32.37 13.81
CA GLY A 272 -11.45 33.42 14.73
C GLY A 272 -9.97 33.38 15.08
N ILE A 273 -9.13 32.83 14.17
CA ILE A 273 -7.67 32.78 14.31
C ILE A 273 -7.08 33.98 13.59
N ASP A 274 -6.17 34.70 14.25
CA ASP A 274 -5.55 35.89 13.69
C ASP A 274 -4.72 35.52 12.44
N VAL A 275 -4.99 36.21 11.32
CA VAL A 275 -4.19 36.09 10.10
C VAL A 275 -3.00 37.02 10.23
N LEU A 276 -1.79 36.47 10.06
CA LEU A 276 -0.55 37.25 10.12
C LEU A 276 -0.39 38.13 8.89
N ASP A 277 0.06 39.37 9.10
CA ASP A 277 0.57 40.19 8.01
C ASP A 277 1.94 39.62 7.54
N MET A 278 2.04 39.35 6.23
CA MET A 278 3.25 38.74 5.67
C MET A 278 4.44 39.70 5.62
N ASP A 279 4.20 40.99 5.65
CA ASP A 279 5.26 42.02 5.66
C ASP A 279 5.80 42.32 7.06
N ASP A 280 5.09 41.91 8.12
CA ASP A 280 5.52 42.05 9.49
C ASP A 280 6.73 41.16 9.82
N LEU A 281 7.53 41.61 10.80
CA LEU A 281 8.67 40.84 11.32
C LEU A 281 8.20 39.59 12.06
N PHE A 282 8.82 38.44 11.72
CA PHE A 282 8.57 37.19 12.40
C PHE A 282 9.15 37.21 13.83
N LEU A 283 8.27 37.10 14.82
CA LEU A 283 8.63 37.10 16.22
C LEU A 283 8.60 35.68 16.78
N ILE A 284 9.76 35.18 17.26
CA ILE A 284 9.82 33.87 17.92
C ILE A 284 9.30 34.03 19.35
N PRO A 285 8.20 33.34 19.75
CA PRO A 285 7.70 33.39 21.12
C PRO A 285 8.78 33.01 22.12
N GLY A 286 8.95 33.83 23.17
CA GLY A 286 9.90 33.55 24.25
C GLY A 286 11.36 33.99 24.02
N ARG A 287 11.71 34.57 22.86
CA ARG A 287 13.04 35.17 22.63
C ARG A 287 13.02 36.70 22.75
N SER A 288 14.07 37.27 23.35
CA SER A 288 14.26 38.72 23.39
C SER A 288 14.38 39.30 21.96
N ARG A 289 13.69 40.43 21.70
CA ARG A 289 13.71 41.14 20.40
C ARG A 289 15.13 41.50 19.92
N HIS A 290 16.08 41.69 20.82
CA HIS A 290 17.47 42.06 20.50
C HIS A 290 18.33 40.94 19.89
N LYS A 291 17.82 39.69 19.78
CA LYS A 291 18.52 38.55 19.19
C LYS A 291 17.67 37.82 18.10
N ALA A 292 16.56 38.41 17.70
CA ALA A 292 15.74 37.83 16.63
C ALA A 292 16.41 38.12 15.28
N ARG A 293 16.40 37.13 14.35
CA ARG A 293 16.69 37.40 12.95
C ARG A 293 15.60 38.35 12.43
N GLU A 294 16.01 39.43 11.76
CA GLU A 294 15.09 40.36 11.10
C GLU A 294 14.57 39.72 9.80
N ILE A 295 13.73 38.72 9.92
CA ILE A 295 13.03 38.09 8.79
C ILE A 295 11.55 38.41 8.87
N THR A 296 10.90 38.59 7.71
CA THR A 296 9.46 38.81 7.63
C THR A 296 8.71 37.48 7.77
N ASN A 297 7.42 37.54 8.11
CA ASN A 297 6.53 36.39 8.08
C ASN A 297 6.51 35.74 6.70
N LEU A 298 6.51 36.53 5.61
CA LEU A 298 6.62 36.02 4.25
C LEU A 298 7.86 35.15 4.06
N HIS A 299 9.03 35.61 4.52
CA HIS A 299 10.27 34.83 4.42
C HIS A 299 10.15 33.51 5.20
N ARG A 300 9.63 33.57 6.42
CA ARG A 300 9.44 32.39 7.29
C ARG A 300 8.54 31.34 6.65
N TYR A 301 7.35 31.74 6.22
CA TYR A 301 6.34 30.78 5.71
C TYR A 301 6.58 30.36 4.27
N ARG A 302 7.00 31.31 3.39
CA ARG A 302 7.20 31.02 1.99
C ARG A 302 8.55 30.38 1.70
N VAL A 303 9.65 30.91 2.30
CA VAL A 303 11.00 30.44 1.98
C VAL A 303 11.40 29.30 2.89
N GLU A 304 11.33 29.48 4.23
CA GLU A 304 11.84 28.47 5.16
C GLU A 304 10.90 27.28 5.39
N LEU A 305 9.60 27.39 5.06
CA LEU A 305 8.66 26.28 5.18
C LEU A 305 8.20 25.77 3.81
N PHE A 306 7.45 26.59 3.07
CA PHE A 306 6.80 26.15 1.83
C PHE A 306 7.80 25.63 0.80
N TYR A 307 8.82 26.44 0.44
CA TYR A 307 9.82 26.01 -0.55
C TYR A 307 10.69 24.87 -0.03
N VAL A 308 11.18 24.96 1.21
CA VAL A 308 12.06 23.91 1.76
C VAL A 308 11.38 22.54 1.76
N VAL A 309 10.12 22.45 2.21
CA VAL A 309 9.40 21.17 2.24
C VAL A 309 9.18 20.62 0.82
N LEU A 310 8.79 21.47 -0.14
CA LEU A 310 8.59 21.03 -1.52
C LEU A 310 9.90 20.64 -2.21
N ASP A 311 10.98 21.40 -1.98
CA ASP A 311 12.30 21.09 -2.53
C ASP A 311 12.84 19.76 -1.96
N MET A 312 12.67 19.50 -0.67
CA MET A 312 13.03 18.21 -0.06
C MET A 312 12.26 17.05 -0.68
N GLN A 313 10.95 17.19 -0.92
CA GLN A 313 10.15 16.15 -1.56
C GLN A 313 10.59 15.89 -3.00
N LEU A 314 10.81 16.96 -3.78
CA LEU A 314 11.29 16.85 -5.16
C LEU A 314 12.68 16.23 -5.24
N GLN A 315 13.59 16.62 -4.34
CA GLN A 315 14.94 16.07 -4.27
C GLN A 315 14.91 14.58 -3.94
N GLU A 316 14.09 14.15 -2.95
CA GLU A 316 13.97 12.74 -2.58
C GLU A 316 13.42 11.89 -3.74
N LEU A 317 12.41 12.39 -4.46
CA LEU A 317 11.89 11.72 -5.65
C LEU A 317 12.94 11.60 -6.75
N ASN A 318 13.75 12.64 -6.98
CA ASN A 318 14.81 12.58 -7.98
C ASN A 318 15.94 11.63 -7.57
N ASN A 319 16.27 11.53 -6.27
CA ASN A 319 17.27 10.58 -5.77
C ASN A 319 16.82 9.13 -5.95
N ARG A 320 15.52 8.85 -5.71
CA ARG A 320 14.94 7.50 -5.87
C ARG A 320 14.81 7.06 -7.31
N PHE A 321 14.55 7.98 -8.22
CA PHE A 321 14.42 7.74 -9.66
C PHE A 321 15.63 8.34 -10.40
N ASN A 322 16.80 7.72 -10.20
CA ASN A 322 18.07 8.12 -10.79
C ASN A 322 18.26 7.60 -12.24
N GLU A 323 19.37 7.96 -12.89
CA GLU A 323 19.65 7.63 -14.29
C GLU A 323 19.71 6.12 -14.59
N SER A 324 20.24 5.28 -13.66
CA SER A 324 20.34 3.84 -13.88
C SER A 324 18.95 3.17 -13.95
N ASN A 325 18.04 3.58 -13.06
CA ASN A 325 16.64 3.14 -13.15
C ASN A 325 15.97 3.66 -14.41
N THR A 326 16.39 4.81 -14.91
CA THR A 326 15.87 5.43 -16.14
C THR A 326 16.21 4.62 -17.38
N GLU A 327 17.42 4.05 -17.51
CA GLU A 327 17.82 3.21 -18.67
C GLU A 327 16.93 1.97 -18.77
N LEU A 328 16.76 1.22 -17.67
CA LEU A 328 15.88 0.06 -17.63
C LEU A 328 14.43 0.43 -18.02
N LEU A 329 13.92 1.52 -17.48
CA LEU A 329 12.57 2.01 -17.76
C LEU A 329 12.40 2.47 -19.22
N ILE A 330 13.41 3.10 -19.80
CA ILE A 330 13.41 3.47 -21.23
C ILE A 330 13.36 2.20 -22.10
N CYS A 331 14.15 1.18 -21.77
CA CYS A 331 14.13 -0.09 -22.49
C CYS A 331 12.77 -0.79 -22.35
N LEU A 332 12.17 -0.79 -21.15
CA LEU A 332 10.84 -1.35 -20.91
C LEU A 332 9.74 -0.60 -21.69
N ALA A 333 9.88 0.72 -21.85
CA ALA A 333 8.91 1.52 -22.58
C ALA A 333 8.78 1.07 -24.06
N CYS A 334 9.82 0.47 -24.61
CA CYS A 334 9.81 -0.07 -25.96
C CYS A 334 8.92 -1.32 -26.15
N LEU A 335 8.48 -1.96 -25.03
CA LEU A 335 7.50 -3.05 -25.06
C LEU A 335 6.05 -2.54 -25.11
N CYS A 336 5.83 -1.25 -24.87
CA CYS A 336 4.49 -0.69 -24.76
C CYS A 336 3.75 -0.75 -26.12
N PRO A 337 2.56 -1.35 -26.19
CA PRO A 337 1.83 -1.50 -27.46
C PRO A 337 1.11 -0.23 -27.92
N ASN A 338 1.15 0.87 -27.13
CA ASN A 338 0.47 2.11 -27.44
C ASN A 338 0.83 2.63 -28.85
N ASP A 339 -0.16 3.20 -29.52
CA ASP A 339 -0.01 3.81 -30.84
C ASP A 339 0.68 2.88 -31.86
N LEU A 340 0.24 1.61 -31.91
CA LEU A 340 0.81 0.59 -32.78
C LEU A 340 2.32 0.37 -32.55
N PHE A 341 2.72 0.31 -31.29
CA PHE A 341 4.13 0.15 -30.90
C PHE A 341 5.02 1.31 -31.39
N ALA A 342 4.55 2.56 -31.28
CA ALA A 342 5.32 3.73 -31.72
C ALA A 342 6.68 3.85 -31.00
N ALA A 343 6.76 3.40 -29.74
CA ALA A 343 7.99 3.43 -28.94
C ALA A 343 8.93 2.22 -29.20
N PHE A 344 8.58 1.31 -30.11
CA PHE A 344 9.39 0.12 -30.36
C PHE A 344 10.79 0.47 -30.84
N ASP A 345 11.79 -0.05 -30.13
CA ASP A 345 13.21 0.10 -30.44
C ASP A 345 13.91 -1.26 -30.17
N LYS A 346 14.38 -1.89 -31.23
CA LYS A 346 14.98 -3.22 -31.17
C LYS A 346 16.26 -3.23 -30.32
N GLU A 347 17.12 -2.23 -30.48
CA GLU A 347 18.40 -2.16 -29.78
C GLU A 347 18.18 -2.04 -28.27
N LYS A 348 17.20 -1.23 -27.83
CA LYS A 348 16.84 -1.12 -26.42
C LYS A 348 16.23 -2.39 -25.85
N LEU A 349 15.46 -3.15 -26.66
CA LEU A 349 14.92 -4.42 -26.21
C LEU A 349 15.99 -5.51 -26.09
N LEU A 350 17.00 -5.49 -26.95
CA LEU A 350 18.18 -6.34 -26.78
C LEU A 350 18.97 -5.93 -25.51
N ARG A 351 19.16 -4.63 -25.31
CA ARG A 351 19.76 -4.11 -24.09
C ARG A 351 18.99 -4.50 -22.83
N LEU A 352 17.67 -4.52 -22.88
CA LEU A 352 16.83 -5.03 -21.79
C LEU A 352 17.13 -6.49 -21.46
N ALA A 353 17.30 -7.33 -22.47
CA ALA A 353 17.64 -8.74 -22.27
C ALA A 353 19.03 -8.91 -21.63
N GLU A 354 19.99 -8.03 -21.95
CA GLU A 354 21.34 -8.05 -21.37
C GLU A 354 21.34 -7.76 -19.86
N PHE A 355 20.38 -7.03 -19.32
CA PHE A 355 20.23 -6.87 -17.87
C PHE A 355 19.86 -8.16 -17.14
N TYR A 356 19.44 -9.20 -17.88
CA TYR A 356 19.01 -10.48 -17.31
C TYR A 356 19.84 -11.66 -17.85
N PRO A 357 21.17 -11.71 -17.61
CA PRO A 357 22.04 -12.73 -18.18
C PRO A 357 21.72 -14.16 -17.71
N LYS A 358 21.01 -14.32 -16.59
CA LYS A 358 20.50 -15.63 -16.15
C LYS A 358 19.23 -16.08 -16.89
N ALA A 359 18.56 -15.17 -17.59
CA ALA A 359 17.35 -15.45 -18.36
C ALA A 359 17.61 -15.55 -19.86
N PHE A 360 18.63 -14.85 -20.36
CA PHE A 360 19.01 -14.84 -21.77
C PHE A 360 20.47 -15.22 -21.94
N SER A 361 20.74 -16.35 -22.58
CA SER A 361 22.08 -16.73 -23.01
C SER A 361 22.52 -15.92 -24.25
N ALA A 362 23.80 -15.96 -24.59
CA ALA A 362 24.31 -15.33 -25.81
C ALA A 362 23.60 -15.85 -27.10
N ILE A 363 23.19 -17.11 -27.11
CA ILE A 363 22.43 -17.69 -28.22
C ILE A 363 21.01 -17.12 -28.24
N ASP A 364 20.38 -16.98 -27.07
CA ASP A 364 19.04 -16.41 -26.94
C ASP A 364 18.99 -14.95 -27.41
N LEU A 365 20.05 -14.15 -27.18
CA LEU A 365 20.13 -12.77 -27.67
C LEU A 365 20.11 -12.70 -29.20
N ILE A 366 20.85 -13.59 -29.88
CA ILE A 366 20.84 -13.69 -31.34
C ILE A 366 19.44 -14.11 -31.85
N ALA A 367 18.84 -15.09 -31.20
CA ALA A 367 17.51 -15.56 -31.55
C ALA A 367 16.43 -14.49 -31.27
N LEU A 368 16.56 -13.74 -30.16
CA LEU A 368 15.68 -12.65 -29.81
C LEU A 368 15.70 -11.53 -30.86
N GLU A 369 16.88 -11.19 -31.38
CA GLU A 369 17.01 -10.19 -32.45
C GLU A 369 16.18 -10.56 -33.67
N MET A 370 16.24 -11.83 -34.11
CA MET A 370 15.44 -12.32 -35.21
C MET A 370 13.94 -12.34 -34.88
N GLN A 371 13.58 -12.78 -33.67
CA GLN A 371 12.19 -12.72 -33.22
C GLN A 371 11.62 -11.30 -33.21
N LEU A 372 12.35 -10.31 -32.72
CA LEU A 372 11.90 -8.92 -32.66
C LEU A 372 11.61 -8.33 -34.03
N ASN A 373 12.43 -8.67 -35.06
CA ASN A 373 12.21 -8.19 -36.42
C ASN A 373 10.88 -8.72 -37.01
N VAL A 374 10.56 -10.00 -36.79
CA VAL A 374 9.31 -10.61 -37.28
C VAL A 374 8.13 -10.18 -36.41
N TYR A 375 8.29 -10.17 -35.09
CA TYR A 375 7.30 -9.81 -34.10
C TYR A 375 6.65 -8.47 -34.40
N ILE A 376 7.44 -7.43 -34.60
CA ILE A 376 6.90 -6.08 -34.76
C ILE A 376 6.09 -5.95 -36.05
N MET A 377 6.50 -6.60 -37.14
CA MET A 377 5.77 -6.58 -38.39
C MET A 377 4.45 -7.32 -38.28
N ASP A 378 4.47 -8.50 -37.64
CA ASP A 378 3.28 -9.34 -37.42
C ASP A 378 2.25 -8.63 -36.52
N LEU A 379 2.68 -8.05 -35.38
CA LEU A 379 1.74 -7.43 -34.48
C LEU A 379 1.15 -6.12 -35.01
N ARG A 380 1.92 -5.32 -35.73
CA ARG A 380 1.42 -4.10 -36.37
C ARG A 380 0.39 -4.38 -37.50
N SER A 381 0.46 -5.55 -38.13
CA SER A 381 -0.49 -5.95 -39.14
C SER A 381 -1.76 -6.59 -38.57
N SER A 382 -1.79 -6.94 -37.30
CA SER A 382 -2.88 -7.66 -36.65
C SER A 382 -3.83 -6.71 -35.93
N ALA A 383 -5.12 -6.72 -36.30
CA ALA A 383 -6.14 -5.85 -35.70
C ALA A 383 -6.32 -6.08 -34.20
N GLU A 384 -6.02 -7.27 -33.69
CA GLU A 384 -6.16 -7.62 -32.26
C GLU A 384 -5.19 -6.86 -31.36
N PHE A 385 -4.11 -6.30 -31.93
CA PHE A 385 -3.07 -5.56 -31.20
C PHE A 385 -3.15 -4.04 -31.41
N SER A 386 -4.10 -3.54 -32.23
CA SER A 386 -4.17 -2.12 -32.61
C SER A 386 -4.62 -1.18 -31.51
N GLU A 387 -5.42 -1.66 -30.53
CA GLU A 387 -6.04 -0.84 -29.49
C GLU A 387 -5.47 -1.08 -28.08
N LEU A 388 -4.39 -1.86 -27.97
CA LEU A 388 -3.79 -2.18 -26.68
C LEU A 388 -3.14 -0.95 -26.03
N LYS A 389 -3.35 -0.79 -24.71
CA LYS A 389 -2.88 0.37 -23.95
C LYS A 389 -1.77 0.07 -22.93
N GLY A 390 -1.43 -1.19 -22.70
CA GLY A 390 -0.45 -1.54 -21.67
C GLY A 390 0.16 -2.92 -21.86
N ILE A 391 1.30 -3.15 -21.19
CA ILE A 391 2.03 -4.43 -21.28
C ILE A 391 1.19 -5.61 -20.76
N GLY A 392 0.35 -5.38 -19.75
CA GLY A 392 -0.55 -6.44 -19.25
C GLY A 392 -1.60 -6.87 -20.28
N GLU A 393 -2.14 -5.94 -21.07
CA GLU A 393 -3.04 -6.28 -22.19
C GLU A 393 -2.28 -7.01 -23.31
N LEU A 394 -1.06 -6.57 -23.61
CA LEU A 394 -0.19 -7.23 -24.56
C LEU A 394 0.05 -8.70 -24.19
N ALA A 395 0.42 -8.97 -22.94
CA ALA A 395 0.66 -10.34 -22.48
C ALA A 395 -0.58 -11.24 -22.64
N ARG A 396 -1.74 -10.75 -22.19
CA ARG A 396 -3.01 -11.48 -22.33
C ARG A 396 -3.38 -11.77 -23.78
N THR A 397 -3.22 -10.77 -24.66
CA THR A 397 -3.51 -10.90 -26.08
C THR A 397 -2.54 -11.84 -26.76
N MET A 398 -1.24 -11.81 -26.41
CA MET A 398 -0.25 -12.77 -26.90
C MET A 398 -0.62 -14.21 -26.53
N VAL A 399 -1.02 -14.46 -25.29
CA VAL A 399 -1.47 -15.80 -24.85
C VAL A 399 -2.75 -16.22 -25.58
N LYS A 400 -3.76 -15.34 -25.66
CA LYS A 400 -5.02 -15.59 -26.34
C LYS A 400 -4.82 -15.98 -27.84
N THR A 401 -3.90 -15.28 -28.52
CA THR A 401 -3.58 -15.49 -29.93
C THR A 401 -2.46 -16.53 -30.15
N LYS A 402 -1.96 -17.15 -29.06
CA LYS A 402 -0.82 -18.09 -29.06
C LYS A 402 0.49 -17.50 -29.59
N LYS A 403 0.61 -16.18 -29.63
CA LYS A 403 1.84 -15.49 -30.02
C LYS A 403 2.95 -15.63 -28.96
N ASP A 404 2.60 -15.97 -27.73
CA ASP A 404 3.53 -16.36 -26.66
C ASP A 404 4.37 -17.60 -27.05
N LYS A 405 3.81 -18.51 -27.83
CA LYS A 405 4.51 -19.70 -28.35
C LYS A 405 5.30 -19.42 -29.64
N VAL A 406 4.85 -18.45 -30.43
CA VAL A 406 5.54 -18.04 -31.67
C VAL A 406 6.76 -17.18 -31.36
N TYR A 407 6.66 -16.29 -30.37
CA TYR A 407 7.71 -15.36 -29.95
C TYR A 407 8.08 -15.57 -28.48
N PRO A 408 8.60 -16.75 -28.08
CA PRO A 408 8.80 -17.07 -26.68
C PRO A 408 9.80 -16.15 -25.97
N LEU A 409 10.87 -15.71 -26.64
CA LEU A 409 11.86 -14.81 -26.05
C LEU A 409 11.31 -13.39 -25.87
N VAL A 410 10.49 -12.93 -26.81
CA VAL A 410 9.80 -11.63 -26.66
C VAL A 410 8.77 -11.71 -25.52
N TYR A 411 8.01 -12.82 -25.44
CA TYR A 411 7.08 -13.03 -24.33
C TYR A 411 7.78 -13.11 -22.99
N GLN A 412 9.01 -13.64 -22.95
CA GLN A 412 9.84 -13.65 -21.75
C GLN A 412 10.23 -12.22 -21.32
N LEU A 413 10.56 -11.30 -22.28
CA LEU A 413 10.76 -9.88 -21.96
C LEU A 413 9.51 -9.22 -21.39
N VAL A 414 8.36 -9.50 -22.00
CA VAL A 414 7.06 -9.01 -21.49
C VAL A 414 6.78 -9.52 -20.08
N THR A 415 7.07 -10.79 -19.81
CA THR A 415 6.94 -11.39 -18.48
C THR A 415 7.84 -10.69 -17.46
N LEU A 416 9.12 -10.46 -17.82
CA LEU A 416 10.07 -9.75 -16.95
C LEU A 416 9.59 -8.34 -16.61
N ALA A 417 9.04 -7.61 -17.58
CA ALA A 417 8.49 -6.29 -17.34
C ALA A 417 7.29 -6.32 -16.36
N LEU A 418 6.45 -7.34 -16.45
CA LEU A 418 5.24 -7.46 -15.63
C LEU A 418 5.49 -7.92 -14.20
N ILE A 419 6.54 -8.72 -13.98
CA ILE A 419 6.88 -9.18 -12.63
C ILE A 419 7.65 -8.17 -11.81
N LEU A 420 8.14 -7.07 -12.40
CA LEU A 420 8.82 -6.03 -11.63
C LEU A 420 7.90 -5.48 -10.54
N PRO A 421 8.36 -5.40 -9.29
CA PRO A 421 7.58 -4.86 -8.18
C PRO A 421 7.25 -3.39 -8.43
N VAL A 422 5.99 -3.02 -8.21
CA VAL A 422 5.54 -1.61 -8.28
C VAL A 422 5.25 -1.08 -6.89
N ALA A 423 4.64 -1.91 -6.05
CA ALA A 423 4.27 -1.55 -4.68
C ALA A 423 4.15 -2.81 -3.81
N THR A 424 4.28 -2.65 -2.49
CA THR A 424 4.09 -3.71 -1.48
C THR A 424 2.67 -3.79 -0.95
N ALA A 425 1.70 -3.17 -1.62
CA ALA A 425 0.31 -3.05 -1.16
C ALA A 425 -0.37 -4.39 -0.84
N THR A 426 -0.02 -5.48 -1.53
CA THR A 426 -0.56 -6.81 -1.22
C THR A 426 -0.03 -7.30 0.11
N VAL A 427 1.24 -7.03 0.45
CA VAL A 427 1.83 -7.38 1.75
C VAL A 427 1.16 -6.59 2.88
N GLU A 428 0.87 -5.31 2.69
CA GLU A 428 0.14 -4.50 3.68
C GLU A 428 -1.26 -5.02 3.95
N ARG A 429 -1.93 -5.56 2.93
CA ARG A 429 -3.23 -6.23 3.10
C ARG A 429 -3.11 -7.47 3.97
N VAL A 430 -1.97 -8.19 3.91
CA VAL A 430 -1.69 -9.31 4.80
C VAL A 430 -1.66 -8.86 6.26
N PHE A 431 -0.98 -7.74 6.57
CA PHE A 431 -0.96 -7.21 7.93
C PHE A 431 -2.31 -6.68 8.39
N SER A 432 -3.10 -6.12 7.50
CA SER A 432 -4.49 -5.76 7.80
C SER A 432 -5.31 -7.01 8.15
N ALA A 433 -5.16 -8.11 7.40
CA ALA A 433 -5.79 -9.39 7.70
C ALA A 433 -5.26 -10.01 9.00
N MET A 434 -3.97 -9.87 9.30
CA MET A 434 -3.36 -10.33 10.55
C MET A 434 -4.06 -9.73 11.78
N ASN A 435 -4.39 -8.44 11.76
CA ASN A 435 -5.09 -7.78 12.85
C ASN A 435 -6.51 -8.31 13.06
N PHE A 436 -7.17 -8.84 12.02
CA PHE A 436 -8.45 -9.57 12.15
C PHE A 436 -8.27 -10.94 12.77
N VAL A 437 -7.29 -11.71 12.30
CA VAL A 437 -7.05 -13.09 12.74
C VAL A 437 -6.48 -13.12 14.15
N LYS A 438 -5.48 -12.27 14.45
CA LYS A 438 -4.83 -12.14 15.74
C LYS A 438 -5.12 -10.77 16.34
N ASN A 439 -6.04 -10.71 17.28
CA ASN A 439 -6.48 -9.50 17.96
C ASN A 439 -6.32 -9.60 19.48
N ARG A 440 -6.73 -8.59 20.24
CA ARG A 440 -6.60 -8.56 21.72
C ARG A 440 -7.24 -9.77 22.41
N LEU A 441 -8.29 -10.34 21.85
CA LEU A 441 -8.98 -11.53 22.39
C LEU A 441 -8.31 -12.83 21.95
N ARG A 442 -7.50 -12.81 20.88
CA ARG A 442 -6.81 -13.95 20.29
C ARG A 442 -5.29 -13.75 20.22
N ASN A 443 -4.69 -13.12 21.23
CA ASN A 443 -3.26 -12.78 21.24
C ASN A 443 -2.32 -13.97 21.54
N ARG A 444 -2.85 -15.12 21.98
CA ARG A 444 -2.07 -16.33 22.33
C ARG A 444 -1.91 -17.32 21.16
N MET A 445 -2.12 -16.89 19.93
CA MET A 445 -1.89 -17.74 18.76
C MET A 445 -0.38 -18.02 18.58
N SER A 446 -0.02 -19.29 18.34
CA SER A 446 1.33 -19.66 17.91
C SER A 446 1.59 -19.12 16.49
N ASP A 447 2.86 -18.94 16.13
CA ASP A 447 3.22 -18.37 14.82
C ASP A 447 2.74 -19.28 13.67
N GLN A 448 2.91 -20.61 13.77
CA GLN A 448 2.38 -21.56 12.79
C GLN A 448 0.85 -21.47 12.65
N TRP A 449 0.13 -21.40 13.76
CA TRP A 449 -1.33 -21.28 13.74
C TRP A 449 -1.81 -19.95 13.15
N LEU A 450 -1.05 -18.89 13.36
CA LEU A 450 -1.29 -17.59 12.73
C LEU A 450 -1.08 -17.67 11.21
N ASN A 451 0.04 -18.26 10.78
CA ASN A 451 0.37 -18.46 9.37
C ASN A 451 -0.72 -19.24 8.64
N ASP A 452 -1.10 -20.41 9.17
CA ASP A 452 -2.08 -21.30 8.56
C ASP A 452 -3.45 -20.61 8.38
N ASN A 453 -3.92 -19.91 9.43
CA ASN A 453 -5.18 -19.16 9.33
C ASN A 453 -5.12 -18.00 8.35
N LEU A 454 -4.01 -17.26 8.31
CA LEU A 454 -3.84 -16.13 7.37
C LEU A 454 -3.82 -16.62 5.94
N LEU A 455 -3.11 -17.71 5.67
CA LEU A 455 -3.00 -18.25 4.33
C LEU A 455 -4.39 -18.63 3.77
N VAL A 456 -5.16 -19.39 4.53
CA VAL A 456 -6.52 -19.78 4.15
C VAL A 456 -7.46 -18.56 4.01
N TYR A 457 -7.32 -17.59 4.91
CA TYR A 457 -8.16 -16.38 4.87
C TYR A 457 -7.88 -15.50 3.67
N ILE A 458 -6.59 -15.31 3.31
CA ILE A 458 -6.19 -14.41 2.22
C ILE A 458 -6.37 -15.09 0.86
N GLU A 459 -5.95 -16.34 0.73
CA GLU A 459 -5.98 -17.12 -0.53
C GLU A 459 -7.24 -18.00 -0.64
N LYS A 460 -8.38 -17.47 -0.18
CA LYS A 460 -9.66 -18.18 -0.16
C LYS A 460 -10.14 -18.62 -1.55
N ASP A 461 -9.77 -17.92 -2.59
CA ASP A 461 -10.08 -18.26 -3.98
C ASP A 461 -9.31 -19.52 -4.43
N VAL A 462 -8.05 -19.66 -4.03
CA VAL A 462 -7.25 -20.86 -4.25
C VAL A 462 -7.81 -22.01 -3.43
N PHE A 463 -8.06 -21.77 -2.13
CA PHE A 463 -8.65 -22.78 -1.25
C PHE A 463 -9.99 -23.32 -1.77
N ALA A 464 -10.86 -22.46 -2.29
CA ALA A 464 -12.16 -22.88 -2.83
C ALA A 464 -12.06 -23.81 -4.06
N CYS A 465 -10.89 -23.91 -4.70
CA CYS A 465 -10.62 -24.77 -5.84
C CYS A 465 -9.95 -26.10 -5.45
N ILE A 466 -9.61 -26.31 -4.17
CA ILE A 466 -8.96 -27.54 -3.68
C ILE A 466 -10.02 -28.63 -3.44
N ASP A 467 -9.77 -29.84 -3.92
CA ASP A 467 -10.65 -30.96 -3.66
C ASP A 467 -10.53 -31.44 -2.20
N ASN A 468 -11.65 -31.78 -1.59
CA ASN A 468 -11.68 -32.28 -0.21
C ASN A 468 -10.85 -33.57 -0.03
N GLU A 469 -10.75 -34.41 -1.03
CA GLU A 469 -9.91 -35.61 -1.04
C GLU A 469 -8.42 -35.29 -0.83
N ASP A 470 -7.93 -34.20 -1.41
CA ASP A 470 -6.55 -33.75 -1.26
C ASP A 470 -6.26 -33.23 0.16
N ILE A 471 -7.28 -32.74 0.87
CA ILE A 471 -7.19 -32.28 2.26
C ILE A 471 -7.22 -33.47 3.25
N ILE A 472 -8.03 -34.48 2.96
CA ILE A 472 -8.24 -35.64 3.85
C ILE A 472 -7.02 -36.57 3.85
N ARG A 473 -6.43 -36.83 2.68
CA ARG A 473 -5.31 -37.78 2.52
C ARG A 473 -4.07 -37.47 3.38
N PRO A 474 -3.60 -36.23 3.54
CA PRO A 474 -2.52 -35.89 4.48
C PRO A 474 -2.91 -35.98 5.95
N ALA A 475 -4.20 -35.80 6.30
CA ALA A 475 -4.68 -35.81 7.66
C ALA A 475 -4.74 -37.23 8.26
N GLU A 476 -4.71 -38.27 7.44
CA GLU A 476 -4.80 -39.68 7.87
C GLU A 476 -3.44 -40.28 8.28
N GLY A 477 -2.30 -39.61 8.01
CA GLY A 477 -0.96 -40.08 8.32
C GLY A 477 -0.58 -41.39 7.59
N PRO A 478 0.69 -41.87 7.64
CA PRO A 478 1.06 -43.16 7.07
C PRO A 478 0.30 -44.28 7.78
N ALA A 479 -0.27 -45.17 6.98
CA ALA A 479 -1.24 -46.23 7.38
C ALA A 479 -0.66 -47.28 8.32
N ASP A 480 -0.47 -46.94 9.60
CA ASP A 480 -0.06 -47.89 10.67
C ASP A 480 -0.82 -47.74 11.99
N SER A 481 -2.05 -47.25 11.94
CA SER A 481 -2.99 -47.49 13.06
C SER A 481 -4.43 -47.44 12.54
N ALA A 482 -5.08 -48.60 12.57
CA ALA A 482 -6.49 -48.76 12.28
C ALA A 482 -7.34 -48.03 13.34
N ALA A 483 -7.58 -46.76 13.11
CA ALA A 483 -8.66 -45.98 13.71
C ALA A 483 -9.21 -45.08 12.62
N THR A 484 -10.22 -45.57 11.93
CA THR A 484 -11.02 -44.84 10.95
C THR A 484 -11.67 -43.64 11.64
N THR A 485 -10.97 -42.52 11.69
CA THR A 485 -11.56 -41.25 12.13
C THR A 485 -12.25 -40.68 10.89
N THR A 486 -13.53 -40.96 10.76
CA THR A 486 -14.39 -40.22 9.80
C THR A 486 -14.26 -38.74 10.14
N VAL A 487 -13.51 -38.02 9.30
CA VAL A 487 -13.41 -36.57 9.34
C VAL A 487 -14.80 -36.04 8.99
N ASP A 488 -15.44 -35.41 9.96
CA ASP A 488 -16.81 -34.94 9.84
C ASP A 488 -16.85 -33.80 8.81
N TYR A 489 -17.38 -34.06 7.62
CA TYR A 489 -17.59 -33.13 6.52
C TYR A 489 -18.24 -31.81 6.95
N ALA A 490 -19.09 -31.84 7.99
CA ALA A 490 -19.70 -30.68 8.60
C ALA A 490 -18.69 -29.75 9.28
N ALA A 491 -17.53 -30.24 9.73
CA ALA A 491 -16.51 -29.41 10.38
C ALA A 491 -15.72 -28.57 9.34
N ILE A 492 -15.46 -29.12 8.15
CA ILE A 492 -14.78 -28.41 7.05
C ILE A 492 -15.70 -27.31 6.50
N VAL A 493 -16.99 -27.62 6.31
CA VAL A 493 -18.02 -26.67 5.87
C VAL A 493 -18.28 -25.60 6.94
N LEU A 494 -18.22 -25.95 8.24
CA LEU A 494 -18.37 -24.98 9.33
C LEU A 494 -17.18 -24.00 9.42
N ILE A 495 -15.95 -24.45 9.18
CA ILE A 495 -14.77 -23.56 9.17
C ILE A 495 -14.84 -22.64 7.94
N ALA A 496 -15.24 -23.14 6.77
CA ALA A 496 -15.45 -22.34 5.57
C ALA A 496 -16.60 -21.33 5.75
N ASN A 497 -17.69 -21.71 6.44
CA ASN A 497 -18.81 -20.80 6.73
C ASN A 497 -18.50 -19.82 7.86
N PHE A 498 -17.70 -20.18 8.88
CA PHE A 498 -17.25 -19.23 9.91
C PHE A 498 -16.36 -18.12 9.33
N THR A 499 -15.63 -18.39 8.25
CA THR A 499 -14.91 -17.36 7.50
C THR A 499 -15.85 -16.53 6.61
N ASN A 500 -16.98 -17.07 6.15
CA ASN A 500 -17.94 -16.38 5.30
C ASN A 500 -19.02 -15.60 6.08
N ASP A 501 -19.62 -16.16 7.13
CA ASP A 501 -20.75 -15.52 7.84
C ASP A 501 -20.32 -14.34 8.74
N SER A 502 -19.06 -14.31 9.21
CA SER A 502 -18.54 -13.13 9.94
C SER A 502 -18.23 -11.94 9.03
N ILE A 503 -18.24 -12.12 7.71
CA ILE A 503 -17.87 -11.11 6.70
C ILE A 503 -19.11 -10.47 6.08
N ILE A 504 -20.25 -11.14 6.03
CA ILE A 504 -21.44 -10.66 5.32
C ILE A 504 -22.17 -9.51 6.06
N THR A 505 -21.92 -9.33 7.36
CA THR A 505 -22.58 -8.25 8.14
C THR A 505 -21.77 -6.96 8.26
N THR A 506 -20.56 -6.86 7.68
CA THR A 506 -19.72 -5.65 7.79
C THR A 506 -19.10 -5.15 6.48
N THR A 507 -19.48 -5.70 5.32
CA THR A 507 -18.85 -5.34 4.03
C THR A 507 -19.74 -4.47 3.13
N THR A 508 -20.40 -3.46 3.67
CA THR A 508 -20.93 -2.35 2.86
C THR A 508 -20.24 -1.01 3.17
N ASP A 509 -19.05 -1.01 3.78
CA ASP A 509 -18.30 0.24 3.96
C ASP A 509 -16.85 0.10 3.52
N SER A 510 -16.60 0.76 2.39
CA SER A 510 -15.34 1.33 1.90
C SER A 510 -14.04 0.70 2.42
N VAL A 511 -13.47 -0.21 1.64
CA VAL A 511 -12.04 -0.52 1.69
C VAL A 511 -11.28 0.73 1.23
N VAL A 512 -10.89 1.57 2.15
CA VAL A 512 -9.87 2.59 1.91
C VAL A 512 -8.53 1.86 1.90
N VAL A 513 -7.91 1.81 0.74
CA VAL A 513 -6.61 1.17 0.53
C VAL A 513 -5.54 2.23 0.71
N ASP A 514 -4.59 1.98 1.60
CA ASP A 514 -3.56 2.92 2.05
C ASP A 514 -2.20 2.67 1.40
N GLY A 515 -1.45 3.73 1.13
CA GLY A 515 -0.26 3.74 0.32
C GLY A 515 1.06 3.50 1.04
N ALA A 516 1.90 2.71 0.42
CA ALA A 516 3.27 2.53 0.80
C ALA A 516 4.23 3.14 -0.22
N SER A 517 5.34 3.63 0.30
CA SER A 517 6.51 4.03 -0.48
C SER A 517 7.35 2.77 -0.77
N ALA A 518 7.20 2.18 -1.94
CA ALA A 518 8.07 1.08 -2.36
C ALA A 518 9.43 1.60 -2.79
N THR A 519 10.49 1.09 -2.17
CA THR A 519 11.85 1.26 -2.68
C THR A 519 12.13 0.13 -3.66
N ILE A 520 12.29 0.46 -4.94
CA ILE A 520 12.63 -0.51 -5.97
C ILE A 520 14.15 -0.64 -5.99
N ASN A 521 14.68 -1.74 -5.44
CA ASN A 521 16.08 -2.08 -5.56
C ASN A 521 16.26 -3.09 -6.69
N PHE A 522 17.07 -2.73 -7.68
CA PHE A 522 17.50 -3.64 -8.73
C PHE A 522 18.90 -4.17 -8.35
N GLU A 523 19.02 -5.46 -8.07
CA GLU A 523 20.32 -6.13 -8.03
C GLU A 523 20.65 -6.64 -9.43
N TYR A 524 21.79 -6.22 -9.97
CA TYR A 524 22.37 -6.68 -11.23
C TYR A 524 22.97 -8.08 -11.11
#